data_3ed2c7e014c57b9d98ab76a0ade03403
#
_entry.id   3ed2c7e014c57b9d98ab76a0ade03403
#
_cell.length_a   1.000
_cell.length_b   1.000
_cell.length_c   1.000
_cell.angle_alpha   90.00
_cell.angle_beta   90.00
_cell.angle_gamma   90.00
#
_symmetry.space_group_name_H-M   'P 1'
#
loop_
_entity.id
_entity.type
_entity.pdbx_description
1 polymer ?
#
loop_
_entity_poly.entity_id
_entity_poly.type
_entity_poly.pdbx_seq_one_letter_code
_entity_poly.pdbx_strand_id
1 'polypeptide(L)'
;MKKIVTLVCIVLVSLTAKAQDSGQGLKGTWFATSQFGYQQTKSADAKNTTLSVLPIVGTFVTPSVAVGAGVGYINIKADSDAGTAAKADLFVAQPLVRKYWNVAGSLYFFGQVAVPIITGKEKESELKVNQVGVSLSGGFDYFVTKNFSVEFSYDLANFTSTTIDPKTGEKTTVTNFGLAHVANVDPFYNTALGGSNPNLTSPISVGFKFLF
;
A
#
# COMPACT_ATOMS: atom_id res chain seq x y z
N MET A 1 -10.17 12.03 15.28
CA MET A 1 -10.36 11.11 14.13
C MET A 1 -11.53 11.53 13.23
N LYS A 2 -12.75 11.77 13.73
CA LYS A 2 -13.91 12.19 12.88
C LYS A 2 -13.63 13.44 12.02
N LYS A 3 -12.94 14.45 12.55
CA LYS A 3 -12.62 15.70 11.82
C LYS A 3 -11.64 15.51 10.65
N ILE A 4 -10.71 14.55 10.75
CA ILE A 4 -9.76 14.23 9.67
C ILE A 4 -10.47 13.51 8.53
N VAL A 5 -11.36 12.57 8.83
CA VAL A 5 -12.17 11.87 7.82
C VAL A 5 -13.06 12.84 7.07
N THR A 6 -13.71 13.77 7.78
CA THR A 6 -14.54 14.82 7.16
C THR A 6 -13.72 15.74 6.26
N LEU A 7 -12.49 16.12 6.68
CA LEU A 7 -11.60 16.95 5.86
C LEU A 7 -11.16 16.23 4.58
N VAL A 8 -10.79 14.95 4.68
CA VAL A 8 -10.44 14.12 3.52
C VAL A 8 -11.62 13.98 2.55
N CYS A 9 -12.85 13.76 3.06
CA CYS A 9 -14.03 13.70 2.23
C CYS A 9 -14.34 15.04 1.53
N ILE A 10 -14.15 16.17 2.21
CA ILE A 10 -14.38 17.50 1.63
C ILE A 10 -13.34 17.80 0.54
N VAL A 11 -12.08 17.44 0.73
CA VAL A 11 -11.03 17.59 -0.28
C VAL A 11 -11.33 16.71 -1.50
N LEU A 12 -11.81 15.48 -1.32
CA LEU A 12 -12.17 14.58 -2.41
C LEU A 12 -13.40 15.11 -3.20
N VAL A 13 -14.36 15.75 -2.55
CA VAL A 13 -15.55 16.33 -3.19
C VAL A 13 -15.23 17.64 -3.93
N SER A 14 -14.28 18.45 -3.44
CA SER A 14 -13.90 19.72 -4.08
C SER A 14 -13.01 19.54 -5.34
N LEU A 15 -12.50 18.34 -5.58
CA LEU A 15 -11.75 18.00 -6.81
C LEU A 15 -12.66 17.61 -7.98
N THR A 16 -13.99 17.80 -7.85
CA THR A 16 -14.92 17.49 -8.93
C THR A 16 -14.81 18.45 -10.11
N ALA A 17 -14.60 17.84 -11.27
CA ALA A 17 -14.95 18.31 -12.59
C ALA A 17 -13.99 19.25 -13.30
N LYS A 18 -13.03 18.64 -13.98
CA LYS A 18 -12.85 19.05 -15.38
C LYS A 18 -13.21 17.85 -16.25
N ALA A 19 -14.33 17.97 -16.94
CA ALA A 19 -14.77 17.00 -17.94
C ALA A 19 -13.67 16.81 -18.97
N GLN A 20 -13.34 15.58 -19.22
CA GLN A 20 -12.35 15.11 -20.17
C GLN A 20 -12.70 15.60 -21.56
N ASP A 21 -11.84 16.43 -22.14
CA ASP A 21 -11.93 16.82 -23.52
C ASP A 21 -11.56 15.59 -24.38
N SER A 22 -12.44 15.16 -25.27
CA SER A 22 -12.42 13.87 -25.99
C SER A 22 -11.23 13.63 -26.94
N GLY A 23 -10.23 14.51 -26.92
CA GLY A 23 -9.02 14.40 -27.74
C GLY A 23 -7.71 14.13 -26.98
N GLN A 24 -7.71 14.19 -25.64
CA GLN A 24 -6.46 14.11 -24.86
C GLN A 24 -6.28 12.77 -24.09
N GLY A 25 -7.13 11.77 -24.29
CA GLY A 25 -7.08 10.52 -23.54
C GLY A 25 -7.32 10.75 -22.04
N LEU A 26 -6.50 10.13 -21.19
CA LEU A 26 -6.61 10.28 -19.71
C LEU A 26 -5.82 11.48 -19.16
N LYS A 27 -5.09 12.24 -19.98
CA LYS A 27 -4.24 13.35 -19.51
C LYS A 27 -5.04 14.38 -18.73
N GLY A 28 -4.54 14.76 -17.54
CA GLY A 28 -5.15 15.72 -16.64
C GLY A 28 -6.24 15.13 -15.72
N THR A 29 -6.64 13.88 -15.95
CA THR A 29 -7.58 13.18 -15.06
C THR A 29 -6.89 12.84 -13.74
N TRP A 30 -7.56 13.15 -12.64
CA TRP A 30 -7.14 12.72 -11.30
C TRP A 30 -7.80 11.39 -10.95
N PHE A 31 -7.15 10.65 -10.09
CA PHE A 31 -7.73 9.43 -9.52
C PHE A 31 -7.47 9.30 -8.03
N ALA A 32 -8.39 8.63 -7.36
CA ALA A 32 -8.24 8.21 -5.98
C ALA A 32 -8.56 6.72 -5.87
N THR A 33 -7.72 6.00 -5.15
CA THR A 33 -7.92 4.59 -4.79
C THR A 33 -7.44 4.37 -3.36
N SER A 34 -7.67 3.20 -2.80
CA SER A 34 -7.17 2.86 -1.46
C SER A 34 -6.84 1.38 -1.41
N GLN A 35 -5.72 1.07 -0.76
CA GLN A 35 -5.40 -0.27 -0.32
C GLN A 35 -5.85 -0.41 1.13
N PHE A 36 -6.61 -1.45 1.41
CA PHE A 36 -7.08 -1.80 2.74
C PHE A 36 -6.72 -3.25 3.03
N GLY A 37 -6.10 -3.50 4.17
CA GLY A 37 -5.75 -4.83 4.63
C GLY A 37 -6.22 -5.04 6.07
N TYR A 38 -6.86 -6.16 6.31
CA TYR A 38 -7.15 -6.66 7.65
C TYR A 38 -6.78 -8.13 7.73
N GLN A 39 -5.91 -8.45 8.67
CA GLN A 39 -5.51 -9.82 8.93
C GLN A 39 -5.63 -10.11 10.42
N GLN A 40 -6.19 -11.26 10.75
CA GLN A 40 -6.23 -11.76 12.11
C GLN A 40 -5.81 -13.22 12.12
N THR A 41 -4.82 -13.55 12.91
CA THR A 41 -4.37 -14.91 13.17
C THR A 41 -4.61 -15.23 14.65
N LYS A 42 -5.29 -16.33 14.93
CA LYS A 42 -5.53 -16.83 16.28
C LYS A 42 -4.87 -18.21 16.42
N SER A 43 -4.10 -18.36 17.48
CA SER A 43 -3.61 -19.64 17.99
C SER A 43 -4.20 -19.86 19.39
N ALA A 44 -4.00 -21.02 20.01
CA ALA A 44 -4.58 -21.35 21.34
C ALA A 44 -4.34 -20.21 22.36
N ASP A 45 -3.11 -19.70 22.43
CA ASP A 45 -2.67 -18.74 23.46
C ASP A 45 -2.21 -17.40 22.87
N ALA A 46 -2.44 -17.15 21.57
CA ALA A 46 -1.99 -15.93 20.91
C ALA A 46 -2.95 -15.43 19.84
N LYS A 47 -3.09 -14.10 19.76
CA LYS A 47 -3.89 -13.43 18.75
C LYS A 47 -3.10 -12.29 18.13
N ASN A 48 -2.85 -12.39 16.83
CA ASN A 48 -2.22 -11.33 16.05
C ASN A 48 -3.26 -10.64 15.18
N THR A 49 -3.28 -9.32 15.21
CA THR A 49 -4.17 -8.49 14.40
C THR A 49 -3.37 -7.43 13.69
N THR A 50 -3.54 -7.32 12.39
CA THR A 50 -2.95 -6.28 11.56
C THR A 50 -4.04 -5.54 10.79
N LEU A 51 -4.00 -4.24 10.85
CA LEU A 51 -4.84 -3.34 10.08
C LEU A 51 -3.94 -2.42 9.25
N SER A 52 -4.16 -2.35 7.96
CA SER A 52 -3.46 -1.43 7.06
C SER A 52 -4.45 -0.63 6.22
N VAL A 53 -4.20 0.66 6.07
CA VAL A 53 -4.98 1.56 5.23
C VAL A 53 -4.01 2.48 4.49
N LEU A 54 -4.07 2.47 3.16
CA LEU A 54 -3.22 3.29 2.30
C LEU A 54 -4.06 3.94 1.19
N PRO A 55 -4.69 5.09 1.44
CA PRO A 55 -5.25 5.92 0.39
C PRO A 55 -4.15 6.41 -0.55
N ILE A 56 -4.45 6.38 -1.85
CA ILE A 56 -3.56 6.77 -2.93
C ILE A 56 -4.30 7.79 -3.81
N VAL A 57 -3.64 8.88 -4.12
CA VAL A 57 -4.13 9.89 -5.05
C VAL A 57 -3.08 10.10 -6.14
N GLY A 58 -3.52 10.32 -7.36
CA GLY A 58 -2.62 10.58 -8.47
C GLY A 58 -3.30 11.29 -9.63
N THR A 59 -2.52 11.60 -10.64
CA THR A 59 -3.00 12.26 -11.86
C THR A 59 -2.29 11.73 -13.09
N PHE A 60 -2.98 11.74 -14.21
CA PHE A 60 -2.40 11.40 -15.49
C PHE A 60 -1.64 12.60 -16.07
N VAL A 61 -0.31 12.50 -16.08
CA VAL A 61 0.59 13.54 -16.62
C VAL A 61 0.70 13.48 -18.13
N THR A 62 0.42 12.29 -18.72
CA THR A 62 0.28 12.08 -20.17
C THR A 62 -0.99 11.26 -20.43
N PRO A 63 -1.40 11.07 -21.70
CA PRO A 63 -2.54 10.20 -22.01
C PRO A 63 -2.44 8.76 -21.47
N SER A 64 -1.24 8.31 -21.11
CA SER A 64 -0.99 6.93 -20.70
C SER A 64 -0.04 6.76 -19.52
N VAL A 65 0.43 7.86 -18.91
CA VAL A 65 1.29 7.82 -17.72
C VAL A 65 0.64 8.57 -16.59
N ALA A 66 0.52 7.93 -15.46
CA ALA A 66 0.05 8.52 -14.22
C ALA A 66 1.18 8.55 -13.18
N VAL A 67 1.17 9.58 -12.36
CA VAL A 67 2.01 9.71 -11.16
C VAL A 67 1.09 9.85 -9.96
N GLY A 68 1.49 9.31 -8.83
CA GLY A 68 0.68 9.36 -7.62
C GLY A 68 1.50 9.13 -6.36
N ALA A 69 0.83 9.28 -5.24
CA ALA A 69 1.39 8.96 -3.94
C ALA A 69 0.30 8.41 -3.01
N GLY A 70 0.68 7.41 -2.22
CA GLY A 70 -0.09 6.91 -1.09
C GLY A 70 0.50 7.41 0.22
N VAL A 71 -0.37 7.67 1.20
CA VAL A 71 0.02 7.97 2.58
C VAL A 71 -0.89 7.16 3.49
N GLY A 72 -0.31 6.32 4.32
CA GLY A 72 -1.09 5.37 5.07
C GLY A 72 -0.53 5.00 6.43
N TYR A 73 -1.20 4.06 7.04
CA TYR A 73 -0.93 3.63 8.40
C TYR A 73 -1.14 2.13 8.54
N ILE A 74 -0.21 1.48 9.27
CA ILE A 74 -0.31 0.08 9.63
C ILE A 74 -0.30 -0.01 11.16
N ASN A 75 -1.30 -0.68 11.72
CA ASN A 75 -1.35 -1.02 13.12
C ASN A 75 -1.23 -2.53 13.29
N ILE A 76 -0.30 -2.95 14.11
CA ILE A 76 -0.04 -4.35 14.41
C ILE A 76 -0.19 -4.54 15.91
N LYS A 77 -0.95 -5.58 16.31
CA LYS A 77 -1.10 -6.01 17.70
C LYS A 77 -0.86 -7.49 17.79
N ALA A 78 -0.04 -7.88 18.75
CA ALA A 78 0.14 -9.25 19.16
C ALA A 78 -0.27 -9.36 20.64
N ASP A 79 -1.32 -10.10 20.90
CA ASP A 79 -1.84 -10.37 22.25
C ASP A 79 -1.53 -11.84 22.60
N SER A 80 -1.19 -12.11 23.87
CA SER A 80 -1.05 -13.44 24.44
C SER A 80 -1.89 -13.53 25.70
N ASP A 81 -2.08 -14.72 26.26
CA ASP A 81 -2.82 -14.90 27.52
C ASP A 81 -2.21 -14.12 28.69
N ALA A 82 -0.92 -13.76 28.60
CA ALA A 82 -0.23 -12.90 29.57
C ALA A 82 -0.47 -11.40 29.36
N GLY A 83 -1.25 -11.00 28.33
CA GLY A 83 -1.52 -9.62 27.96
C GLY A 83 -1.00 -9.24 26.56
N THR A 84 -0.95 -7.95 26.24
CA THR A 84 -0.42 -7.45 24.97
C THR A 84 1.09 -7.68 24.91
N ALA A 85 1.52 -8.59 24.02
CA ALA A 85 2.93 -8.95 23.87
C ALA A 85 3.70 -7.96 22.98
N ALA A 86 3.04 -7.34 21.99
CA ALA A 86 3.65 -6.33 21.11
C ALA A 86 2.59 -5.46 20.46
N LYS A 87 2.91 -4.18 20.24
CA LYS A 87 2.06 -3.23 19.53
C LYS A 87 2.93 -2.27 18.71
N ALA A 88 2.75 -2.30 17.39
CA ALA A 88 3.48 -1.41 16.50
C ALA A 88 2.54 -0.51 15.69
N ASP A 89 2.96 0.74 15.56
CA ASP A 89 2.31 1.77 14.75
C ASP A 89 3.30 2.24 13.69
N LEU A 90 2.98 1.96 12.41
CA LEU A 90 3.84 2.27 11.28
C LEU A 90 3.13 3.23 10.33
N PHE A 91 3.86 4.23 9.88
CA PHE A 91 3.45 5.18 8.86
C PHE A 91 4.03 4.75 7.51
N VAL A 92 3.25 4.88 6.45
CA VAL A 92 3.62 4.52 5.09
C VAL A 92 3.51 5.73 4.19
N ALA A 93 4.54 6.00 3.38
CA ALA A 93 4.50 6.90 2.23
C ALA A 93 4.94 6.12 1.00
N GLN A 94 4.18 6.21 -0.10
CA GLN A 94 4.42 5.41 -1.29
C GLN A 94 4.22 6.23 -2.57
N PRO A 95 5.24 6.96 -3.05
CA PRO A 95 5.21 7.51 -4.40
C PRO A 95 5.18 6.39 -5.44
N LEU A 96 4.50 6.63 -6.55
CA LEU A 96 4.37 5.67 -7.65
C LEU A 96 4.29 6.34 -9.01
N VAL A 97 4.70 5.58 -10.01
CA VAL A 97 4.50 5.89 -11.43
C VAL A 97 3.86 4.69 -12.09
N ARG A 98 2.86 4.93 -12.92
CA ARG A 98 2.11 3.89 -13.62
C ARG A 98 1.99 4.22 -15.11
N LYS A 99 2.28 3.26 -15.97
CA LYS A 99 2.11 3.33 -17.42
C LYS A 99 0.95 2.45 -17.81
N TYR A 100 0.09 2.97 -18.70
CA TYR A 100 -1.07 2.27 -19.23
C TYR A 100 -0.92 2.00 -20.73
N TRP A 101 -1.41 0.83 -21.13
CA TRP A 101 -1.56 0.42 -22.53
C TRP A 101 -3.00 -0.02 -22.76
N ASN A 102 -3.69 0.61 -23.71
CA ASN A 102 -5.05 0.18 -24.05
C ASN A 102 -4.99 -1.19 -24.74
N VAL A 103 -5.76 -2.14 -24.22
CA VAL A 103 -5.87 -3.49 -24.76
C VAL A 103 -7.07 -3.60 -25.69
N ALA A 104 -8.23 -3.17 -25.19
CA ALA A 104 -9.47 -3.15 -25.96
C ALA A 104 -10.52 -2.28 -25.26
N GLY A 105 -11.02 -1.25 -25.96
CA GLY A 105 -12.09 -0.38 -25.44
C GLY A 105 -11.76 0.18 -24.05
N SER A 106 -12.51 -0.25 -23.05
CA SER A 106 -12.37 0.19 -21.65
C SER A 106 -11.34 -0.63 -20.83
N LEU A 107 -10.68 -1.60 -21.43
CA LEU A 107 -9.70 -2.45 -20.76
C LEU A 107 -8.27 -1.96 -21.05
N TYR A 108 -7.53 -1.69 -19.99
CA TYR A 108 -6.14 -1.28 -20.05
C TYR A 108 -5.27 -2.28 -19.28
N PHE A 109 -4.12 -2.60 -19.84
CA PHE A 109 -3.00 -3.18 -19.10
C PHE A 109 -2.19 -2.05 -18.47
N PHE A 110 -1.65 -2.24 -17.26
CA PHE A 110 -0.72 -1.29 -16.68
C PHE A 110 0.50 -1.97 -16.08
N GLY A 111 1.61 -1.24 -16.08
CA GLY A 111 2.79 -1.52 -15.29
C GLY A 111 3.03 -0.38 -14.30
N GLN A 112 3.40 -0.70 -13.08
CA GLN A 112 3.63 0.26 -12.00
C GLN A 112 4.97 0.02 -11.33
N VAL A 113 5.66 1.12 -11.04
CA VAL A 113 6.77 1.16 -10.09
C VAL A 113 6.34 2.01 -8.90
N ALA A 114 6.56 1.49 -7.69
CA ALA A 114 6.31 2.22 -6.46
C ALA A 114 7.51 2.12 -5.51
N VAL A 115 7.66 3.13 -4.65
CA VAL A 115 8.72 3.20 -3.65
C VAL A 115 8.08 3.29 -2.26
N PRO A 116 7.73 2.17 -1.63
CA PRO A 116 7.22 2.17 -0.26
C PRO A 116 8.31 2.60 0.72
N ILE A 117 7.98 3.57 1.56
CA ILE A 117 8.78 4.06 2.68
C ILE A 117 7.93 3.87 3.93
N ILE A 118 8.39 3.04 4.86
CA ILE A 118 7.67 2.71 6.08
C ILE A 118 8.53 3.11 7.27
N THR A 119 7.94 3.82 8.22
CA THR A 119 8.62 4.20 9.46
C THR A 119 7.68 4.08 10.65
N GLY A 120 8.19 3.69 11.79
CA GLY A 120 7.39 3.61 12.99
C GLY A 120 8.12 3.01 14.18
N LYS A 121 7.33 2.65 15.18
CA LYS A 121 7.85 2.11 16.44
C LYS A 121 6.95 0.98 16.94
N GLU A 122 7.61 -0.01 17.51
CA GLU A 122 6.98 -0.94 18.44
C GLU A 122 6.98 -0.31 19.83
N LYS A 123 5.85 -0.39 20.55
CA LYS A 123 5.64 0.42 21.77
C LYS A 123 6.22 -0.22 23.04
N GLU A 124 6.23 -1.54 23.11
CA GLU A 124 6.66 -2.26 24.31
C GLU A 124 8.20 -2.29 24.43
N SER A 125 8.88 -2.59 23.31
CA SER A 125 10.34 -2.65 23.26
C SER A 125 10.99 -1.33 22.79
N GLU A 126 10.19 -0.33 22.41
CA GLU A 126 10.63 0.93 21.78
C GLU A 126 11.49 0.74 20.51
N LEU A 127 11.38 -0.43 19.87
CA LEU A 127 12.03 -0.73 18.60
C LEU A 127 11.58 0.24 17.51
N LYS A 128 12.53 0.90 16.86
CA LYS A 128 12.26 1.72 15.67
C LYS A 128 12.43 0.87 14.42
N VAL A 129 11.49 1.01 13.51
CA VAL A 129 11.51 0.33 12.21
C VAL A 129 11.53 1.37 11.12
N ASN A 130 12.49 1.23 10.21
CA ASN A 130 12.56 2.02 8.98
C ASN A 130 12.76 1.06 7.82
N GLN A 131 11.87 1.13 6.84
CA GLN A 131 11.96 0.32 5.63
C GLN A 131 11.85 1.23 4.41
N VAL A 132 12.67 0.96 3.43
CA VAL A 132 12.54 1.53 2.09
C VAL A 132 12.57 0.38 1.08
N GLY A 133 11.80 0.52 0.03
CA GLY A 133 11.74 -0.51 -0.99
C GLY A 133 11.47 0.03 -2.38
N VAL A 134 11.49 -0.87 -3.35
CA VAL A 134 11.01 -0.66 -4.71
C VAL A 134 10.14 -1.85 -5.06
N SER A 135 8.93 -1.60 -5.56
CA SER A 135 8.05 -2.65 -6.07
C SER A 135 7.73 -2.41 -7.55
N LEU A 136 7.70 -3.49 -8.29
CA LEU A 136 7.23 -3.55 -9.67
C LEU A 136 5.96 -4.40 -9.69
N SER A 137 4.88 -3.84 -10.19
CA SER A 137 3.61 -4.55 -10.34
C SER A 137 3.04 -4.34 -11.74
N GLY A 138 2.18 -5.25 -12.16
CA GLY A 138 1.45 -5.17 -13.40
C GLY A 138 0.02 -5.65 -13.22
N GLY A 139 -0.87 -5.26 -14.12
CA GLY A 139 -2.26 -5.64 -13.98
C GLY A 139 -3.17 -5.10 -15.06
N PHE A 140 -4.45 -5.30 -14.85
CA PHE A 140 -5.50 -4.82 -15.74
C PHE A 140 -6.41 -3.86 -14.99
N ASP A 141 -6.82 -2.81 -15.68
CA ASP A 141 -7.72 -1.78 -15.20
C ASP A 141 -8.90 -1.68 -16.17
N TYR A 142 -10.09 -2.02 -15.69
CA TYR A 142 -11.32 -1.97 -16.49
C TYR A 142 -12.16 -0.77 -16.08
N PHE A 143 -12.31 0.18 -16.99
CA PHE A 143 -13.12 1.38 -16.82
C PHE A 143 -14.60 1.05 -17.02
N VAL A 144 -15.31 0.81 -15.92
CA VAL A 144 -16.76 0.54 -15.93
C VAL A 144 -17.54 1.76 -16.39
N THR A 145 -17.09 2.94 -15.95
CA THR A 145 -17.61 4.24 -16.37
C THR A 145 -16.44 5.22 -16.54
N LYS A 146 -16.73 6.44 -16.98
CA LYS A 146 -15.72 7.51 -17.08
C LYS A 146 -15.09 7.86 -15.73
N ASN A 147 -15.80 7.65 -14.64
CA ASN A 147 -15.41 8.06 -13.30
C ASN A 147 -15.10 6.89 -12.37
N PHE A 148 -15.21 5.64 -12.84
CA PHE A 148 -15.00 4.46 -12.01
C PHE A 148 -14.35 3.33 -12.77
N SER A 149 -13.33 2.74 -12.20
CA SER A 149 -12.68 1.54 -12.72
C SER A 149 -12.44 0.49 -11.63
N VAL A 150 -12.31 -0.74 -12.08
CA VAL A 150 -11.91 -1.91 -11.27
C VAL A 150 -10.57 -2.38 -11.78
N GLU A 151 -9.60 -2.48 -10.88
CA GLU A 151 -8.26 -2.95 -11.23
C GLU A 151 -7.95 -4.30 -10.58
N PHE A 152 -7.23 -5.12 -11.34
CA PHE A 152 -6.58 -6.33 -10.86
C PHE A 152 -5.09 -6.13 -11.04
N SER A 153 -4.32 -6.30 -9.98
CA SER A 153 -2.88 -6.16 -10.04
C SER A 153 -2.16 -7.35 -9.43
N TYR A 154 -0.94 -7.55 -9.88
CA TYR A 154 -0.05 -8.60 -9.44
C TYR A 154 1.34 -8.02 -9.24
N ASP A 155 1.95 -8.33 -8.09
CA ASP A 155 3.32 -7.93 -7.79
C ASP A 155 4.31 -8.84 -8.51
N LEU A 156 5.11 -8.26 -9.40
CA LEU A 156 6.09 -8.96 -10.24
C LEU A 156 7.44 -9.07 -9.55
N ALA A 157 7.87 -8.01 -8.89
CA ALA A 157 9.13 -7.98 -8.17
C ALA A 157 9.08 -6.96 -7.04
N ASN A 158 9.80 -7.22 -5.98
CA ASN A 158 10.02 -6.26 -4.93
C ASN A 158 11.45 -6.36 -4.38
N PHE A 159 11.95 -5.24 -3.93
CA PHE A 159 13.18 -5.10 -3.19
C PHE A 159 12.88 -4.27 -1.95
N THR A 160 13.30 -4.73 -0.78
CA THR A 160 13.13 -3.99 0.48
C THR A 160 14.39 -4.04 1.30
N SER A 161 14.70 -2.93 1.97
CA SER A 161 15.73 -2.84 3.00
C SER A 161 15.08 -2.32 4.28
N THR A 162 15.09 -3.15 5.31
CA THR A 162 14.48 -2.86 6.62
C THR A 162 15.55 -2.74 7.67
N THR A 163 15.59 -1.61 8.35
CA THR A 163 16.47 -1.37 9.49
C THR A 163 15.65 -1.38 10.77
N ILE A 164 16.04 -2.24 11.69
CA ILE A 164 15.48 -2.37 13.04
C ILE A 164 16.50 -1.79 14.01
N ASP A 165 16.10 -0.76 14.75
CA ASP A 165 16.93 -0.02 15.69
C ASP A 165 16.37 -0.23 17.12
N PRO A 166 16.92 -1.15 17.91
CA PRO A 166 16.53 -1.32 19.29
C PRO A 166 17.03 -0.15 20.14
N LYS A 167 16.32 0.15 21.23
CA LYS A 167 16.73 1.21 22.17
C LYS A 167 18.12 0.93 22.79
N THR A 168 18.40 -0.34 22.99
CA THR A 168 19.69 -0.86 23.52
C THR A 168 20.12 -2.03 22.65
N GLY A 169 21.35 -1.99 22.14
CA GLY A 169 21.91 -3.02 21.27
C GLY A 169 22.28 -2.51 19.89
N GLU A 170 22.65 -3.42 19.01
CA GLU A 170 23.09 -3.10 17.66
C GLU A 170 21.92 -3.04 16.68
N LYS A 171 22.02 -2.14 15.72
CA LYS A 171 21.07 -2.06 14.60
C LYS A 171 21.19 -3.26 13.68
N THR A 172 20.08 -3.82 13.30
CA THR A 172 20.00 -4.90 12.33
C THR A 172 19.40 -4.38 11.04
N THR A 173 20.06 -4.63 9.91
CA THR A 173 19.50 -4.32 8.58
C THR A 173 19.28 -5.62 7.83
N VAL A 174 18.07 -5.79 7.34
CA VAL A 174 17.68 -6.95 6.53
C VAL A 174 17.28 -6.47 5.14
N THR A 175 17.86 -7.07 4.13
CA THR A 175 17.57 -6.79 2.73
C THR A 175 16.92 -8.00 2.08
N ASN A 176 15.78 -7.79 1.45
CA ASN A 176 15.04 -8.82 0.74
C ASN A 176 14.87 -8.45 -0.72
N PHE A 177 14.96 -9.44 -1.58
CA PHE A 177 14.56 -9.37 -2.97
C PHE A 177 13.59 -10.51 -3.26
N GLY A 178 12.43 -10.19 -3.82
CA GLY A 178 11.41 -11.15 -4.21
C GLY A 178 11.01 -10.98 -5.67
N LEU A 179 10.83 -12.10 -6.35
CA LEU A 179 10.16 -12.17 -7.64
C LEU A 179 8.77 -12.77 -7.44
N ALA A 180 7.89 -12.57 -8.42
CA ALA A 180 6.57 -13.20 -8.47
C ALA A 180 6.65 -14.68 -8.06
N HIS A 181 5.77 -15.12 -7.18
CA HIS A 181 5.68 -16.47 -6.59
C HIS A 181 6.62 -16.80 -5.42
N VAL A 182 7.53 -15.93 -5.04
CA VAL A 182 8.24 -16.09 -3.78
C VAL A 182 7.40 -15.48 -2.66
N ALA A 183 7.01 -16.29 -1.69
CA ALA A 183 6.37 -15.78 -0.49
C ALA A 183 7.36 -14.83 0.20
N ASN A 184 7.07 -13.55 0.21
CA ASN A 184 7.85 -12.59 0.96
C ASN A 184 7.58 -12.79 2.44
N VAL A 185 8.47 -13.51 3.06
CA VAL A 185 8.54 -13.57 4.50
C VAL A 185 9.25 -12.31 4.94
N ASP A 186 8.51 -11.30 5.39
CA ASP A 186 9.10 -10.10 5.95
C ASP A 186 9.80 -10.50 7.27
N PRO A 187 11.13 -10.40 7.36
CA PRO A 187 11.86 -10.82 8.55
C PRO A 187 11.48 -10.01 9.80
N PHE A 188 10.99 -8.77 9.64
CA PHE A 188 10.48 -7.98 10.76
C PHE A 188 9.29 -8.67 11.43
N TYR A 189 8.35 -9.20 10.65
CA TYR A 189 7.19 -9.90 11.19
C TYR A 189 7.52 -11.25 11.79
N ASN A 190 8.52 -11.95 11.23
CA ASN A 190 8.92 -13.25 11.76
C ASN A 190 9.76 -13.16 13.03
N THR A 191 10.57 -12.13 13.19
CA THR A 191 11.51 -12.01 14.31
C THR A 191 11.00 -11.15 15.45
N ALA A 192 10.29 -10.04 15.17
CA ALA A 192 9.88 -9.09 16.17
C ALA A 192 8.40 -9.21 16.60
N LEU A 193 7.53 -9.70 15.73
CA LEU A 193 6.08 -9.70 15.95
C LEU A 193 5.40 -11.06 15.76
N GLY A 194 6.16 -12.16 15.78
CA GLY A 194 5.58 -13.51 15.83
C GLY A 194 4.84 -13.97 14.57
N GLY A 195 5.26 -13.51 13.39
CA GLY A 195 5.06 -14.30 12.19
C GLY A 195 3.75 -14.17 11.44
N SER A 196 3.21 -12.98 11.23
CA SER A 196 2.19 -12.79 10.20
C SER A 196 2.51 -11.56 9.39
N ASN A 197 2.95 -11.78 8.15
CA ASN A 197 3.18 -10.70 7.21
C ASN A 197 1.84 -10.03 6.87
N PRO A 198 1.56 -8.77 7.27
CA PRO A 198 0.45 -8.05 6.71
C PRO A 198 0.85 -7.72 5.28
N ASN A 199 0.44 -8.57 4.36
CA ASN A 199 0.66 -8.35 2.95
C ASN A 199 0.04 -7.02 2.51
N LEU A 200 0.81 -5.94 2.61
CA LEU A 200 0.62 -4.79 1.72
C LEU A 200 0.88 -5.20 0.26
N THR A 201 1.48 -6.36 0.06
CA THR A 201 1.78 -7.01 -1.20
C THR A 201 1.11 -8.38 -1.23
N SER A 202 -0.21 -8.41 -1.19
CA SER A 202 -0.90 -9.59 -1.71
C SER A 202 -0.43 -9.79 -3.15
N PRO A 203 0.03 -10.98 -3.54
CA PRO A 203 0.48 -11.20 -4.91
C PRO A 203 -0.60 -10.85 -5.94
N ILE A 204 -1.85 -10.98 -5.58
CA ILE A 204 -3.00 -10.56 -6.37
C ILE A 204 -3.83 -9.59 -5.54
N SER A 205 -4.11 -8.42 -6.08
CA SER A 205 -5.00 -7.45 -5.47
C SER A 205 -6.12 -7.02 -6.42
N VAL A 206 -7.27 -6.74 -5.84
CA VAL A 206 -8.41 -6.14 -6.53
C VAL A 206 -8.63 -4.76 -5.93
N GLY A 207 -8.71 -3.76 -6.78
CA GLY A 207 -8.87 -2.36 -6.38
C GLY A 207 -10.03 -1.68 -7.09
N PHE A 208 -10.53 -0.65 -6.44
CA PHE A 208 -11.51 0.26 -7.00
C PHE A 208 -10.89 1.65 -7.11
N LYS A 209 -11.08 2.28 -8.26
CA LYS A 209 -10.52 3.60 -8.53
C LYS A 209 -11.62 4.55 -8.98
N PHE A 210 -11.62 5.72 -8.36
CA PHE A 210 -12.48 6.83 -8.75
C PHE A 210 -11.67 7.84 -9.54
N LEU A 211 -12.23 8.32 -10.67
CA LEU A 211 -11.60 9.30 -11.55
C LEU A 211 -12.43 10.58 -11.61
N PHE A 212 -11.75 11.72 -11.70
CA PHE A 212 -12.37 13.05 -11.71
C PHE A 212 -11.47 14.12 -12.34
#